data_976a96509665e7707560ad73315c3095
#
_entry.id   976a96509665e7707560ad73315c3095
#
_cell.length_a   1.000
_cell.length_b   1.000
_cell.length_c   1.000
_cell.angle_alpha   90.00
_cell.angle_beta   90.00
_cell.angle_gamma   90.00
#
_symmetry.space_group_name_H-M   'P 1'
#
loop_
_entity.id
_entity.type
_entity.pdbx_description
1 polymer ?
#
loop_
_entity_poly.entity_id
_entity_poly.type
_entity_poly.pdbx_seq_one_letter_code
_entity_poly.pdbx_strand_id
1 'polypeptide(L)'
;VVVVPLSGHLYPTLNLVKPLLDDPSMEIRVFTGPQKKAVAESLGFTVVPILEDKVEEFERAANNDKKLNLFSAYRQLSRSLDLINHVSDQLLEEWRVNRPDIVIADFITLSAGFVAEELEIPWITTMATQFAIETPYGPPCFFGGMGVARTKKEEKIQALCRKLTRIGKYCVAFLLRKRLKRYNFKLYNQNGVETIYSPYAIFGIGMMELELKTHFPHQYAWLGPLGTSLEKAEDYPLDLSPYEDKMKVLVTCGTQLPWAKENLLEQTKQLAKEHPECHFFVTLGDGAKEFSEEEVAPNVTVVSYLPYKEYIPQMDYVIHHGGAGIFYQCIEFKKPALILPHDYDQFDYAIRGVEAGIAFQAHLNRTEEIQAGFNALLEKESWEKLERLNKLSKTYKPLDTLEFEIQRLLRRGTDGKL
;
A
#
# COMPACT_ATOMS: atom_id res chain seq x y z
N VAL A 1 -6.73 -1.32 16.93
CA VAL A 1 -6.26 -1.29 15.52
C VAL A 1 -5.55 -2.58 15.20
N VAL A 2 -5.90 -3.25 14.10
CA VAL A 2 -5.25 -4.51 13.67
C VAL A 2 -4.64 -4.29 12.29
N VAL A 3 -3.33 -4.46 12.18
CA VAL A 3 -2.61 -4.18 10.93
C VAL A 3 -1.42 -5.13 10.75
N VAL A 4 -1.19 -5.58 9.52
CA VAL A 4 -0.04 -6.43 9.20
C VAL A 4 1.29 -5.67 9.36
N PRO A 5 2.40 -6.34 9.71
CA PRO A 5 3.69 -5.69 9.92
C PRO A 5 4.41 -5.34 8.59
N LEU A 6 3.65 -4.90 7.58
CA LEU A 6 4.17 -4.42 6.29
C LEU A 6 4.10 -2.89 6.27
N SER A 7 5.22 -2.24 5.94
CA SER A 7 5.34 -0.77 6.01
C SER A 7 4.26 -0.02 5.23
N GLY A 8 3.90 -0.51 4.02
CA GLY A 8 2.85 0.09 3.18
C GLY A 8 1.43 0.03 3.76
N HIS A 9 1.19 -0.82 4.74
CA HIS A 9 -0.09 -0.98 5.44
C HIS A 9 -0.05 -0.34 6.83
N LEU A 10 1.05 -0.60 7.57
CA LEU A 10 1.21 -0.15 8.95
C LEU A 10 1.26 1.38 9.05
N TYR A 11 2.17 2.02 8.33
CA TYR A 11 2.37 3.45 8.48
C TYR A 11 1.14 4.29 8.12
N PRO A 12 0.44 4.07 6.99
CA PRO A 12 -0.77 4.81 6.69
C PRO A 12 -1.86 4.61 7.76
N THR A 13 -2.02 3.37 8.26
CA THR A 13 -3.02 3.08 9.29
C THR A 13 -2.65 3.74 10.63
N LEU A 14 -1.38 3.69 11.06
CA LEU A 14 -0.94 4.35 12.29
C LEU A 14 -1.02 5.88 12.17
N ASN A 15 -0.64 6.45 11.04
CA ASN A 15 -0.75 7.89 10.80
C ASN A 15 -2.20 8.38 10.80
N LEU A 16 -3.15 7.54 10.39
CA LEU A 16 -4.57 7.85 10.47
C LEU A 16 -5.04 7.98 11.93
N VAL A 17 -4.63 7.05 12.80
CA VAL A 17 -5.14 6.98 14.18
C VAL A 17 -4.25 7.71 15.19
N LYS A 18 -3.03 8.08 14.85
CA LYS A 18 -2.09 8.76 15.75
C LYS A 18 -2.64 10.04 16.39
N PRO A 19 -3.33 10.93 15.65
CA PRO A 19 -3.89 12.13 16.26
C PRO A 19 -4.91 11.85 17.38
N LEU A 20 -5.54 10.68 17.38
CA LEU A 20 -6.50 10.28 18.42
C LEU A 20 -5.81 9.93 19.75
N LEU A 21 -4.49 9.75 19.80
CA LEU A 21 -3.73 9.56 21.05
C LEU A 21 -3.81 10.78 21.98
N ASP A 22 -4.07 11.96 21.42
CA ASP A 22 -4.20 13.21 22.19
C ASP A 22 -5.58 13.34 22.87
N ASP A 23 -6.53 12.47 22.54
CA ASP A 23 -7.85 12.43 23.18
C ASP A 23 -7.82 11.49 24.40
N PRO A 24 -7.92 12.04 25.66
CA PRO A 24 -7.85 11.23 26.87
C PRO A 24 -9.05 10.29 27.06
N SER A 25 -10.11 10.44 26.27
CA SER A 25 -11.26 9.52 26.29
C SER A 25 -11.03 8.26 25.46
N MET A 26 -9.93 8.19 24.69
CA MET A 26 -9.61 7.06 23.81
C MET A 26 -8.41 6.27 24.32
N GLU A 27 -8.56 4.96 24.37
CA GLU A 27 -7.47 4.01 24.54
C GLU A 27 -7.24 3.27 23.22
N ILE A 28 -6.05 3.42 22.62
CA ILE A 28 -5.73 2.81 21.34
C ILE A 28 -4.70 1.71 21.52
N ARG A 29 -5.12 0.48 21.22
CA ARG A 29 -4.23 -0.68 21.18
C ARG A 29 -3.98 -1.10 19.75
N VAL A 30 -2.73 -1.36 19.40
CA VAL A 30 -2.30 -1.79 18.07
C VAL A 30 -1.87 -3.26 18.12
N PHE A 31 -2.56 -4.07 17.33
CA PHE A 31 -2.24 -5.48 17.11
C PHE A 31 -1.46 -5.62 15.81
N THR A 32 -0.19 -6.00 15.89
CA THR A 32 0.71 -6.16 14.74
C THR A 32 1.78 -7.20 15.04
N GLY A 33 2.57 -7.57 14.02
CA GLY A 33 3.68 -8.51 14.21
C GLY A 33 4.84 -7.92 15.03
N PRO A 34 5.64 -8.76 15.72
CA PRO A 34 6.72 -8.32 16.61
C PRO A 34 7.79 -7.49 15.90
N GLN A 35 7.99 -7.68 14.57
CA GLN A 35 8.97 -6.95 13.76
C GLN A 35 8.70 -5.44 13.73
N LYS A 36 7.45 -5.03 13.95
CA LYS A 36 7.03 -3.60 13.91
C LYS A 36 6.56 -3.08 15.27
N LYS A 37 6.70 -3.87 16.33
CA LYS A 37 6.33 -3.48 17.69
C LYS A 37 7.06 -2.20 18.13
N ALA A 38 8.39 -2.21 18.09
CA ALA A 38 9.20 -1.07 18.53
C ALA A 38 8.86 0.24 17.77
N VAL A 39 8.57 0.13 16.47
CA VAL A 39 8.17 1.27 15.65
C VAL A 39 6.83 1.84 16.13
N ALA A 40 5.83 1.00 16.37
CA ALA A 40 4.53 1.48 16.81
C ALA A 40 4.57 2.04 18.25
N GLU A 41 5.37 1.43 19.14
CA GLU A 41 5.61 1.94 20.50
C GLU A 41 6.32 3.30 20.50
N SER A 42 7.28 3.52 19.60
CA SER A 42 7.97 4.80 19.46
C SER A 42 7.05 5.96 19.04
N LEU A 43 5.89 5.63 18.48
CA LEU A 43 4.83 6.58 18.12
C LEU A 43 3.85 6.88 19.27
N GLY A 44 3.99 6.19 20.41
CA GLY A 44 3.14 6.34 21.58
C GLY A 44 2.00 5.33 21.68
N PHE A 45 1.92 4.33 20.79
CA PHE A 45 0.87 3.31 20.86
C PHE A 45 1.17 2.21 21.89
N THR A 46 0.12 1.70 22.53
CA THR A 46 0.19 0.42 23.25
C THR A 46 0.10 -0.71 22.24
N VAL A 47 1.14 -1.56 22.16
CA VAL A 47 1.21 -2.64 21.16
C VAL A 47 1.00 -4.00 21.81
N VAL A 48 0.08 -4.76 21.25
CA VAL A 48 -0.14 -6.18 21.54
C VAL A 48 0.40 -6.98 20.35
N PRO A 49 1.54 -7.66 20.49
CA PRO A 49 2.12 -8.41 19.39
C PRO A 49 1.28 -9.65 19.07
N ILE A 50 1.04 -9.88 17.79
CA ILE A 50 0.39 -11.09 17.25
C ILE A 50 1.39 -11.83 16.36
N LEU A 51 1.21 -13.15 16.19
CA LEU A 51 2.10 -14.00 15.38
C LEU A 51 3.55 -14.09 15.90
N GLU A 52 3.81 -13.89 17.20
CA GLU A 52 5.16 -14.00 17.77
C GLU A 52 5.79 -15.38 17.54
N ASP A 53 4.98 -16.43 17.62
CA ASP A 53 5.35 -17.83 17.39
C ASP A 53 5.32 -18.25 15.90
N LYS A 54 4.91 -17.34 14.99
CA LYS A 54 4.69 -17.60 13.57
C LYS A 54 5.39 -16.62 12.63
N VAL A 55 6.40 -15.90 13.12
CA VAL A 55 7.15 -14.87 12.35
C VAL A 55 7.67 -15.42 11.03
N GLU A 56 8.37 -16.57 11.05
CA GLU A 56 8.92 -17.15 9.81
C GLU A 56 7.82 -17.61 8.84
N GLU A 57 6.69 -18.11 9.35
CA GLU A 57 5.57 -18.53 8.49
C GLU A 57 4.92 -17.32 7.81
N PHE A 58 4.79 -16.22 8.56
CA PHE A 58 4.29 -14.94 8.01
C PHE A 58 5.24 -14.39 6.94
N GLU A 59 6.54 -14.32 7.21
CA GLU A 59 7.53 -13.85 6.25
C GLU A 59 7.56 -14.69 4.97
N ARG A 60 7.47 -16.02 5.09
CA ARG A 60 7.35 -16.91 3.93
C ARG A 60 6.02 -16.73 3.16
N ALA A 61 4.96 -16.32 3.82
CA ALA A 61 3.68 -16.02 3.17
C ALA A 61 3.70 -14.65 2.47
N ALA A 62 4.41 -13.68 3.05
CA ALA A 62 4.55 -12.32 2.51
C ALA A 62 5.57 -12.23 1.36
N ASN A 63 6.61 -13.07 1.36
CA ASN A 63 7.69 -13.07 0.36
C ASN A 63 7.53 -14.22 -0.64
N ASN A 64 7.06 -13.91 -1.83
CA ASN A 64 6.93 -14.88 -2.92
C ASN A 64 8.20 -14.94 -3.77
N ASP A 65 8.98 -16.02 -3.60
CA ASP A 65 10.26 -16.19 -4.32
C ASP A 65 10.16 -16.76 -5.74
N LYS A 66 9.02 -17.23 -6.24
CA LYS A 66 8.97 -17.92 -7.55
C LYS A 66 7.58 -17.93 -8.21
N LYS A 67 7.57 -18.16 -9.53
CA LYS A 67 6.38 -18.40 -10.35
C LYS A 67 5.46 -19.46 -9.72
N LEU A 68 4.26 -19.05 -9.32
CA LEU A 68 3.26 -19.91 -8.72
C LEU A 68 2.70 -20.90 -9.75
N ASN A 69 2.74 -22.19 -9.43
CA ASN A 69 1.90 -23.20 -10.07
C ASN A 69 0.64 -23.46 -9.24
N LEU A 70 -0.38 -24.12 -9.79
CA LEU A 70 -1.66 -24.35 -9.12
C LEU A 70 -1.52 -25.03 -7.75
N PHE A 71 -0.56 -25.95 -7.60
CA PHE A 71 -0.35 -26.66 -6.34
C PHE A 71 0.34 -25.78 -5.30
N SER A 72 1.35 -24.98 -5.70
CA SER A 72 2.01 -24.04 -4.81
C SER A 72 1.06 -22.91 -4.39
N ALA A 73 0.22 -22.41 -5.30
CA ALA A 73 -0.83 -21.44 -4.99
C ALA A 73 -1.84 -21.97 -3.96
N TYR A 74 -2.33 -23.21 -4.12
CA TYR A 74 -3.21 -23.83 -3.13
C TYR A 74 -2.53 -23.99 -1.76
N ARG A 75 -1.26 -24.41 -1.74
CA ARG A 75 -0.49 -24.56 -0.50
C ARG A 75 -0.29 -23.21 0.19
N GLN A 76 0.00 -22.17 -0.57
CA GLN A 76 0.16 -20.81 -0.06
C GLN A 76 -1.15 -20.29 0.55
N LEU A 77 -2.27 -20.38 -0.20
CA LEU A 77 -3.59 -20.02 0.31
C LEU A 77 -3.96 -20.79 1.59
N SER A 78 -3.61 -22.07 1.62
CA SER A 78 -3.82 -22.92 2.81
C SER A 78 -3.05 -22.42 4.02
N ARG A 79 -1.76 -22.07 3.84
CA ARG A 79 -0.91 -21.50 4.91
C ARG A 79 -1.41 -20.11 5.36
N SER A 80 -1.78 -19.25 4.41
CA SER A 80 -2.37 -17.95 4.75
C SER A 80 -3.62 -18.11 5.61
N LEU A 81 -4.48 -19.09 5.30
CA LEU A 81 -5.67 -19.36 6.12
C LEU A 81 -5.33 -19.93 7.50
N ASP A 82 -4.23 -20.71 7.63
CA ASP A 82 -3.76 -21.17 8.95
C ASP A 82 -3.29 -19.99 9.81
N LEU A 83 -2.60 -19.00 9.20
CA LEU A 83 -2.24 -17.76 9.88
C LEU A 83 -3.47 -16.93 10.27
N ILE A 84 -4.47 -16.82 9.38
CA ILE A 84 -5.73 -16.13 9.66
C ILE A 84 -6.43 -16.79 10.85
N ASN A 85 -6.50 -18.13 10.90
CA ASN A 85 -7.11 -18.85 12.02
C ASN A 85 -6.35 -18.59 13.33
N HIS A 86 -5.02 -18.64 13.29
CA HIS A 86 -4.18 -18.41 14.46
C HIS A 86 -4.37 -16.98 15.02
N VAL A 87 -4.32 -15.96 14.16
CA VAL A 87 -4.59 -14.58 14.58
C VAL A 87 -6.02 -14.42 15.08
N SER A 88 -7.01 -15.09 14.46
CA SER A 88 -8.39 -15.05 14.94
C SER A 88 -8.52 -15.60 16.36
N ASP A 89 -7.81 -16.69 16.68
CA ASP A 89 -7.81 -17.26 18.04
C ASP A 89 -7.20 -16.29 19.04
N GLN A 90 -6.05 -15.67 18.73
CA GLN A 90 -5.40 -14.68 19.59
C GLN A 90 -6.30 -13.44 19.82
N LEU A 91 -6.91 -12.90 18.77
CA LEU A 91 -7.81 -11.75 18.86
C LEU A 91 -9.08 -12.11 19.66
N LEU A 92 -9.64 -13.29 19.45
CA LEU A 92 -10.84 -13.75 20.15
C LEU A 92 -10.60 -13.90 21.66
N GLU A 93 -9.46 -14.47 22.04
CA GLU A 93 -9.04 -14.60 23.45
C GLU A 93 -8.89 -13.21 24.09
N GLU A 94 -8.14 -12.32 23.45
CA GLU A 94 -7.90 -10.97 23.97
C GLU A 94 -9.19 -10.14 24.06
N TRP A 95 -10.01 -10.15 23.02
CA TRP A 95 -11.21 -9.31 22.97
C TRP A 95 -12.39 -9.82 23.79
N ARG A 96 -12.35 -11.07 24.24
CA ARG A 96 -13.31 -11.55 25.26
C ARG A 96 -13.01 -10.99 26.64
N VAL A 97 -11.74 -10.70 26.93
CA VAL A 97 -11.29 -10.10 28.19
C VAL A 97 -11.30 -8.58 28.11
N ASN A 98 -10.71 -8.05 27.06
CA ASN A 98 -10.52 -6.62 26.82
C ASN A 98 -11.29 -6.22 25.54
N ARG A 99 -12.63 -6.22 25.64
CA ARG A 99 -13.50 -5.95 24.50
C ARG A 99 -13.32 -4.52 23.99
N PRO A 100 -12.93 -4.30 22.73
CA PRO A 100 -12.90 -2.96 22.15
C PRO A 100 -14.31 -2.47 21.81
N ASP A 101 -14.53 -1.16 21.83
CA ASP A 101 -15.77 -0.55 21.37
C ASP A 101 -15.84 -0.50 19.83
N ILE A 102 -14.69 -0.33 19.18
CA ILE A 102 -14.56 -0.29 17.72
C ILE A 102 -13.24 -0.96 17.30
N VAL A 103 -13.27 -1.68 16.19
CA VAL A 103 -12.08 -2.25 15.56
C VAL A 103 -11.78 -1.50 14.25
N ILE A 104 -10.54 -1.08 14.07
CA ILE A 104 -10.01 -0.58 12.80
C ILE A 104 -9.06 -1.66 12.26
N ALA A 105 -9.39 -2.24 11.12
CA ALA A 105 -8.69 -3.38 10.55
C ALA A 105 -8.16 -3.07 9.15
N ASP A 106 -6.87 -3.30 8.91
CA ASP A 106 -6.34 -3.28 7.55
C ASP A 106 -6.98 -4.37 6.69
N PHE A 107 -7.22 -4.10 5.42
CA PHE A 107 -7.99 -4.98 4.53
C PHE A 107 -7.38 -6.37 4.32
N ILE A 108 -6.09 -6.57 4.63
CA ILE A 108 -5.44 -7.88 4.60
C ILE A 108 -5.69 -8.65 5.91
N THR A 109 -5.97 -7.96 7.02
CA THR A 109 -6.22 -8.59 8.32
C THR A 109 -7.63 -9.14 8.47
N LEU A 110 -8.00 -10.11 7.60
CA LEU A 110 -9.34 -10.70 7.56
C LEU A 110 -9.79 -11.26 8.91
N SER A 111 -8.86 -11.79 9.71
CA SER A 111 -9.09 -12.28 11.07
C SER A 111 -9.77 -11.25 11.97
N ALA A 112 -9.37 -9.98 11.87
CA ALA A 112 -9.95 -8.92 12.69
C ALA A 112 -11.43 -8.69 12.38
N GLY A 113 -11.80 -8.65 11.08
CA GLY A 113 -13.19 -8.55 10.66
C GLY A 113 -14.02 -9.76 11.10
N PHE A 114 -13.50 -10.98 10.94
CA PHE A 114 -14.19 -12.20 11.35
C PHE A 114 -14.46 -12.24 12.86
N VAL A 115 -13.49 -11.86 13.68
CA VAL A 115 -13.65 -11.83 15.14
C VAL A 115 -14.56 -10.68 15.58
N ALA A 116 -14.47 -9.53 14.93
CA ALA A 116 -15.37 -8.40 15.19
C ALA A 116 -16.84 -8.78 14.91
N GLU A 117 -17.11 -9.47 13.79
CA GLU A 117 -18.45 -9.99 13.47
C GLU A 117 -18.92 -11.04 14.49
N GLU A 118 -18.05 -11.98 14.91
CA GLU A 118 -18.39 -13.02 15.91
C GLU A 118 -18.75 -12.39 17.26
N LEU A 119 -18.05 -11.32 17.64
CA LEU A 119 -18.27 -10.63 18.91
C LEU A 119 -19.26 -9.46 18.80
N GLU A 120 -19.88 -9.23 17.65
CA GLU A 120 -20.79 -8.11 17.40
C GLU A 120 -20.14 -6.76 17.76
N ILE A 121 -18.86 -6.56 17.37
CA ILE A 121 -18.11 -5.32 17.54
C ILE A 121 -18.16 -4.54 16.24
N PRO A 122 -18.57 -3.27 16.23
CA PRO A 122 -18.51 -2.46 15.01
C PRO A 122 -17.05 -2.28 14.56
N TRP A 123 -16.83 -2.32 13.26
CA TRP A 123 -15.49 -2.24 12.74
C TRP A 123 -15.38 -1.46 11.42
N ILE A 124 -14.20 -0.99 11.13
CA ILE A 124 -13.84 -0.18 9.96
C ILE A 124 -12.73 -0.92 9.22
N THR A 125 -12.82 -1.01 7.90
CA THR A 125 -11.70 -1.48 7.07
C THR A 125 -10.87 -0.30 6.60
N THR A 126 -9.54 -0.32 6.81
CA THR A 126 -8.61 0.57 6.11
C THR A 126 -8.08 -0.14 4.86
N MET A 127 -8.06 0.55 3.74
CA MET A 127 -7.65 0.00 2.45
C MET A 127 -6.49 0.83 1.90
N ALA A 128 -5.27 0.35 2.11
CA ALA A 128 -4.04 1.01 1.67
C ALA A 128 -3.92 1.07 0.14
N THR A 129 -4.55 0.12 -0.56
CA THR A 129 -4.62 0.10 -2.02
C THR A 129 -5.97 -0.39 -2.52
N GLN A 130 -6.52 0.30 -3.50
CA GLN A 130 -7.82 -0.02 -4.11
C GLN A 130 -7.76 -1.17 -5.12
N PHE A 131 -6.58 -1.71 -5.35
CA PHE A 131 -6.35 -2.84 -6.26
C PHE A 131 -7.23 -4.06 -5.95
N ALA A 132 -7.45 -4.38 -4.68
CA ALA A 132 -8.13 -5.58 -4.23
C ALA A 132 -9.66 -5.52 -4.27
N ILE A 133 -10.27 -4.33 -4.18
CA ILE A 133 -11.73 -4.19 -4.09
C ILE A 133 -12.41 -4.36 -5.46
N GLU A 134 -13.49 -5.14 -5.51
CA GLU A 134 -14.31 -5.27 -6.71
C GLU A 134 -15.23 -4.08 -6.91
N THR A 135 -15.29 -3.62 -8.15
CA THR A 135 -16.27 -2.61 -8.60
C THR A 135 -16.94 -3.08 -9.89
N PRO A 136 -18.19 -2.67 -10.17
CA PRO A 136 -18.91 -3.11 -11.37
C PRO A 136 -18.31 -2.58 -12.66
N TYR A 137 -17.59 -1.45 -12.62
CA TYR A 137 -16.99 -0.79 -13.78
C TYR A 137 -15.54 -0.42 -13.55
N GLY A 138 -14.82 -0.17 -14.64
CA GLY A 138 -13.40 0.16 -14.64
C GLY A 138 -12.48 -1.07 -14.64
N PRO A 139 -11.17 -0.89 -14.43
CA PRO A 139 -10.21 -1.97 -14.40
C PRO A 139 -10.56 -3.05 -13.38
N PRO A 140 -10.41 -4.34 -13.72
CA PRO A 140 -10.65 -5.44 -12.78
C PRO A 140 -9.61 -5.47 -11.68
N CYS A 141 -9.97 -5.93 -10.48
CA CYS A 141 -9.00 -6.23 -9.44
C CYS A 141 -8.11 -7.42 -9.83
N PHE A 142 -6.88 -7.45 -9.35
CA PHE A 142 -5.86 -8.47 -9.62
C PHE A 142 -5.38 -8.60 -11.08
N PHE A 143 -5.79 -7.69 -11.97
CA PHE A 143 -5.29 -7.56 -13.33
C PHE A 143 -4.60 -6.21 -13.51
N GLY A 144 -3.60 -5.93 -12.66
CA GLY A 144 -2.90 -4.65 -12.62
C GLY A 144 -2.40 -4.14 -13.97
N GLY A 145 -2.36 -2.84 -14.15
CA GLY A 145 -1.86 -2.18 -15.36
C GLY A 145 -2.91 -1.96 -16.45
N MET A 146 -4.17 -2.31 -16.23
CA MET A 146 -5.25 -1.92 -17.15
C MET A 146 -5.67 -0.47 -16.89
N GLY A 147 -5.55 0.36 -17.92
CA GLY A 147 -6.01 1.76 -17.92
C GLY A 147 -7.52 1.91 -18.14
N VAL A 148 -7.95 3.13 -18.41
CA VAL A 148 -9.33 3.43 -18.79
C VAL A 148 -9.64 2.77 -20.13
N ALA A 149 -10.74 2.03 -20.21
CA ALA A 149 -11.19 1.46 -21.48
C ALA A 149 -11.64 2.58 -22.44
N ARG A 150 -11.00 2.68 -23.59
CA ARG A 150 -11.28 3.71 -24.62
C ARG A 150 -12.09 3.16 -25.78
N THR A 151 -12.22 1.83 -25.88
CA THR A 151 -12.96 1.13 -26.92
C THR A 151 -13.95 0.11 -26.34
N LYS A 152 -15.02 -0.18 -27.09
CA LYS A 152 -15.98 -1.25 -26.71
C LYS A 152 -15.32 -2.62 -26.54
N LYS A 153 -14.19 -2.86 -27.25
CA LYS A 153 -13.43 -4.10 -27.13
C LYS A 153 -12.74 -4.16 -25.77
N GLU A 154 -12.09 -3.09 -25.35
CA GLU A 154 -11.43 -2.97 -24.04
C GLU A 154 -12.44 -3.09 -22.90
N GLU A 155 -13.63 -2.43 -23.01
CA GLU A 155 -14.70 -2.58 -22.02
C GLU A 155 -15.14 -4.05 -21.87
N LYS A 156 -15.30 -4.77 -22.98
CA LYS A 156 -15.67 -6.20 -22.96
C LYS A 156 -14.57 -7.05 -22.33
N ILE A 157 -13.30 -6.76 -22.61
CA ILE A 157 -12.16 -7.45 -22.00
C ILE A 157 -12.15 -7.21 -20.49
N GLN A 158 -12.27 -5.95 -20.04
CA GLN A 158 -12.34 -5.63 -18.61
C GLN A 158 -13.52 -6.29 -17.92
N ALA A 159 -14.71 -6.31 -18.57
CA ALA A 159 -15.87 -6.99 -18.04
C ALA A 159 -15.67 -8.51 -17.93
N LEU A 160 -15.00 -9.13 -18.90
CA LEU A 160 -14.63 -10.55 -18.83
C LEU A 160 -13.64 -10.81 -17.68
N CYS A 161 -12.62 -9.99 -17.55
CA CYS A 161 -11.64 -10.12 -16.47
C CYS A 161 -12.29 -9.95 -15.08
N ARG A 162 -13.23 -9.00 -14.90
CA ARG A 162 -14.02 -8.89 -13.65
C ARG A 162 -14.80 -10.17 -13.34
N LYS A 163 -15.44 -10.79 -14.35
CA LYS A 163 -16.13 -12.09 -14.19
C LYS A 163 -15.15 -13.19 -13.80
N LEU A 164 -13.98 -13.26 -14.45
CA LEU A 164 -12.96 -14.26 -14.14
C LEU A 164 -12.41 -14.10 -12.72
N THR A 165 -12.16 -12.86 -12.26
CA THR A 165 -11.79 -12.58 -10.86
C THR A 165 -12.85 -13.14 -9.91
N ARG A 166 -14.12 -12.84 -10.15
CA ARG A 166 -15.22 -13.29 -9.31
C ARG A 166 -15.35 -14.81 -9.27
N ILE A 167 -15.23 -15.47 -10.43
CA ILE A 167 -15.21 -16.94 -10.53
C ILE A 167 -14.00 -17.49 -9.75
N GLY A 168 -12.82 -16.89 -9.91
CA GLY A 168 -11.62 -17.29 -9.17
C GLY A 168 -11.81 -17.22 -7.65
N LYS A 169 -12.40 -16.14 -7.15
CA LYS A 169 -12.74 -15.99 -5.71
C LYS A 169 -13.73 -17.07 -5.25
N TYR A 170 -14.75 -17.37 -6.04
CA TYR A 170 -15.68 -18.48 -5.72
C TYR A 170 -14.96 -19.83 -5.70
N CYS A 171 -14.08 -20.10 -6.66
CA CYS A 171 -13.29 -21.33 -6.68
C CYS A 171 -12.40 -21.45 -5.42
N VAL A 172 -11.71 -20.39 -5.03
CA VAL A 172 -10.90 -20.35 -3.80
C VAL A 172 -11.77 -20.58 -2.57
N ALA A 173 -12.88 -19.88 -2.43
CA ALA A 173 -13.80 -20.06 -1.31
C ALA A 173 -14.37 -21.47 -1.26
N PHE A 174 -14.69 -22.08 -2.41
CA PHE A 174 -15.16 -23.48 -2.49
C PHE A 174 -14.06 -24.48 -2.07
N LEU A 175 -12.83 -24.30 -2.54
CA LEU A 175 -11.68 -25.14 -2.15
C LEU A 175 -11.43 -25.08 -0.64
N LEU A 176 -11.54 -23.90 -0.05
CA LEU A 176 -11.30 -23.65 1.36
C LEU A 176 -12.54 -23.75 2.24
N ARG A 177 -13.71 -24.11 1.70
CA ARG A 177 -15.02 -24.07 2.39
C ARG A 177 -15.07 -24.79 3.74
N LYS A 178 -14.35 -25.92 3.89
CA LYS A 178 -14.31 -26.66 5.15
C LYS A 178 -13.64 -25.85 6.26
N ARG A 179 -12.59 -25.09 5.92
CA ARG A 179 -11.84 -24.25 6.84
C ARG A 179 -12.56 -22.94 7.13
N LEU A 180 -13.20 -22.35 6.11
CA LEU A 180 -13.99 -21.11 6.22
C LEU A 180 -15.32 -21.31 6.96
N LYS A 181 -15.78 -22.56 7.13
CA LYS A 181 -17.03 -22.86 7.85
C LYS A 181 -17.07 -22.29 9.27
N ARG A 182 -15.91 -22.17 9.91
CA ARG A 182 -15.76 -21.57 11.25
C ARG A 182 -16.35 -20.17 11.34
N TYR A 183 -16.19 -19.36 10.29
CA TYR A 183 -16.56 -17.95 10.28
C TYR A 183 -17.99 -17.68 9.77
N ASN A 184 -18.78 -18.71 9.47
CA ASN A 184 -20.08 -18.58 8.78
C ASN A 184 -20.02 -17.63 7.54
N PHE A 185 -18.90 -17.63 6.85
CA PHE A 185 -18.51 -16.66 5.85
C PHE A 185 -19.28 -16.85 4.53
N LYS A 186 -19.85 -15.76 4.02
CA LYS A 186 -20.39 -15.65 2.66
C LYS A 186 -19.52 -14.69 1.89
N LEU A 187 -19.09 -15.04 0.69
CA LEU A 187 -18.14 -14.20 -0.06
C LEU A 187 -18.73 -12.85 -0.49
N TYR A 188 -20.03 -12.81 -0.79
CA TYR A 188 -20.74 -11.60 -1.18
C TYR A 188 -22.07 -11.47 -0.44
N ASN A 189 -22.46 -10.24 -0.16
CA ASN A 189 -23.80 -9.93 0.34
C ASN A 189 -24.86 -9.93 -0.78
N GLN A 190 -26.12 -9.60 -0.45
CA GLN A 190 -27.24 -9.58 -1.39
C GLN A 190 -27.05 -8.57 -2.53
N ASN A 191 -26.27 -7.51 -2.30
CA ASN A 191 -25.97 -6.47 -3.29
C ASN A 191 -24.72 -6.81 -4.12
N GLY A 192 -24.13 -7.99 -3.94
CA GLY A 192 -22.93 -8.43 -4.64
C GLY A 192 -21.63 -7.74 -4.19
N VAL A 193 -21.64 -7.10 -3.04
CA VAL A 193 -20.48 -6.50 -2.38
C VAL A 193 -19.77 -7.56 -1.55
N GLU A 194 -18.44 -7.53 -1.56
CA GLU A 194 -17.60 -8.45 -0.78
C GLU A 194 -17.80 -8.26 0.72
N THR A 195 -17.98 -9.35 1.45
CA THR A 195 -18.21 -9.30 2.91
C THR A 195 -16.93 -9.45 3.74
N ILE A 196 -15.80 -9.57 3.08
CA ILE A 196 -14.48 -9.55 3.75
C ILE A 196 -14.10 -8.15 4.28
N TYR A 197 -14.79 -7.14 3.79
CA TYR A 197 -14.65 -5.75 4.23
C TYR A 197 -15.80 -5.35 5.15
N SER A 198 -15.57 -4.34 5.97
CA SER A 198 -16.58 -3.84 6.90
C SER A 198 -17.89 -3.47 6.21
N PRO A 199 -19.03 -3.90 6.77
CA PRO A 199 -20.34 -3.45 6.30
C PRO A 199 -20.66 -2.00 6.71
N TYR A 200 -19.86 -1.41 7.61
CA TYR A 200 -20.09 -0.09 8.17
C TYR A 200 -19.30 1.00 7.46
N ALA A 201 -17.97 0.82 7.30
CA ALA A 201 -17.10 1.76 6.63
C ALA A 201 -15.87 1.09 6.03
N ILE A 202 -15.50 1.50 4.81
CA ILE A 202 -14.25 1.14 4.13
C ILE A 202 -13.52 2.44 3.81
N PHE A 203 -12.35 2.64 4.38
CA PHE A 203 -11.55 3.84 4.22
C PHE A 203 -10.44 3.61 3.20
N GLY A 204 -10.62 4.13 2.00
CA GLY A 204 -9.61 4.12 0.95
C GLY A 204 -8.53 5.16 1.20
N ILE A 205 -7.31 4.69 1.45
CA ILE A 205 -6.13 5.55 1.62
C ILE A 205 -5.60 5.90 0.24
N GLY A 206 -5.97 7.06 -0.26
CA GLY A 206 -5.64 7.51 -1.60
C GLY A 206 -6.58 8.59 -2.12
N MET A 207 -6.36 9.02 -3.35
CA MET A 207 -7.08 10.11 -3.98
C MET A 207 -8.12 9.59 -4.97
N MET A 208 -9.35 10.05 -4.85
CA MET A 208 -10.44 9.72 -5.79
C MET A 208 -10.11 10.16 -7.23
N GLU A 209 -9.40 11.26 -7.39
CA GLU A 209 -9.04 11.85 -8.68
C GLU A 209 -8.07 10.99 -9.50
N LEU A 210 -7.43 10.02 -8.86
CA LEU A 210 -6.51 9.06 -9.49
C LEU A 210 -7.16 7.70 -9.74
N GLU A 211 -8.37 7.49 -9.25
CA GLU A 211 -9.01 6.20 -9.35
C GLU A 211 -9.63 5.96 -10.74
N LEU A 212 -9.35 4.81 -11.31
CA LEU A 212 -9.84 4.39 -12.62
C LEU A 212 -11.09 3.52 -12.52
N LYS A 213 -11.37 2.97 -11.32
CA LYS A 213 -12.59 2.22 -10.99
C LYS A 213 -13.71 3.18 -10.61
N THR A 214 -14.95 2.75 -10.80
CA THR A 214 -16.12 3.55 -10.43
C THR A 214 -17.15 2.69 -9.69
N HIS A 215 -18.11 3.34 -9.02
CA HIS A 215 -19.19 2.67 -8.29
C HIS A 215 -18.66 1.80 -7.14
N PHE A 216 -17.85 2.39 -6.29
CA PHE A 216 -17.44 1.77 -5.03
C PHE A 216 -18.66 1.48 -4.13
N PRO A 217 -18.56 0.52 -3.19
CA PRO A 217 -19.61 0.27 -2.21
C PRO A 217 -20.03 1.57 -1.49
N HIS A 218 -21.30 1.69 -1.09
CA HIS A 218 -21.84 2.92 -0.48
C HIS A 218 -21.13 3.31 0.83
N GLN A 219 -20.57 2.32 1.57
CA GLN A 219 -19.80 2.55 2.79
C GLN A 219 -18.33 2.93 2.53
N TYR A 220 -17.94 3.13 1.28
CA TYR A 220 -16.57 3.49 0.92
C TYR A 220 -16.37 5.00 0.99
N ALA A 221 -15.32 5.43 1.71
CA ALA A 221 -14.92 6.83 1.81
C ALA A 221 -13.44 6.99 1.46
N TRP A 222 -13.12 8.08 0.77
CA TRP A 222 -11.76 8.44 0.41
C TRP A 222 -11.15 9.32 1.50
N LEU A 223 -9.99 8.89 2.04
CA LEU A 223 -9.28 9.64 3.08
C LEU A 223 -8.20 10.58 2.54
N GLY A 224 -7.86 10.46 1.26
CA GLY A 224 -6.65 11.08 0.73
C GLY A 224 -5.39 10.28 1.07
N PRO A 225 -4.21 10.74 0.62
CA PRO A 225 -2.95 10.09 0.93
C PRO A 225 -2.55 10.30 2.39
N LEU A 226 -2.04 9.24 3.02
CA LEU A 226 -1.49 9.28 4.38
C LEU A 226 0.02 9.01 4.34
N GLY A 227 0.77 9.68 5.20
CA GLY A 227 2.23 9.54 5.27
C GLY A 227 2.68 8.09 5.52
N THR A 228 3.82 7.73 4.95
CA THR A 228 4.32 6.35 4.90
C THR A 228 5.67 6.14 5.56
N SER A 229 6.32 7.20 6.08
CA SER A 229 7.59 7.10 6.80
C SER A 229 7.54 7.83 8.12
N LEU A 230 8.35 7.38 9.06
CA LEU A 230 8.45 7.90 10.42
C LEU A 230 9.93 8.13 10.82
N GLU A 231 10.86 7.72 9.97
CA GLU A 231 12.29 7.85 10.17
C GLU A 231 12.71 9.33 10.06
N LYS A 232 13.76 9.71 10.80
CA LYS A 232 14.31 11.06 10.79
C LYS A 232 15.53 11.14 9.88
N ALA A 233 15.73 12.29 9.23
CA ALA A 233 16.88 12.51 8.37
C ALA A 233 18.24 12.45 9.12
N GLU A 234 18.23 12.78 10.42
CA GLU A 234 19.42 12.76 11.27
C GLU A 234 20.11 11.40 11.32
N ASP A 235 19.34 10.32 11.16
CA ASP A 235 19.83 8.95 11.14
C ASP A 235 20.49 8.57 9.79
N TYR A 236 20.30 9.39 8.73
CA TYR A 236 20.70 9.12 7.34
C TYR A 236 21.28 10.37 6.68
N PRO A 237 22.48 10.81 7.06
CA PRO A 237 23.04 12.12 6.69
C PRO A 237 23.70 12.12 5.30
N LEU A 238 22.90 12.08 4.23
CA LEU A 238 23.41 12.24 2.86
C LEU A 238 23.67 13.72 2.57
N ASP A 239 24.90 14.07 2.22
CA ASP A 239 25.26 15.41 1.76
C ASP A 239 24.97 15.58 0.26
N LEU A 240 24.07 16.49 -0.08
CA LEU A 240 23.71 16.81 -1.45
C LEU A 240 24.46 18.02 -2.02
N SER A 241 25.27 18.73 -1.21
CA SER A 241 25.99 19.93 -1.63
C SER A 241 26.97 19.73 -2.78
N PRO A 242 27.64 18.55 -2.93
CA PRO A 242 28.53 18.33 -4.08
C PRO A 242 27.79 18.24 -5.44
N TYR A 243 26.46 18.17 -5.43
CA TYR A 243 25.63 17.92 -6.62
C TYR A 243 24.66 19.08 -6.93
N GLU A 244 24.96 20.30 -6.48
CA GLU A 244 24.09 21.46 -6.71
C GLU A 244 23.95 21.83 -8.20
N ASP A 245 24.99 21.54 -8.99
CA ASP A 245 25.03 21.77 -10.45
C ASP A 245 24.42 20.63 -11.26
N LYS A 246 23.94 19.58 -10.61
CA LYS A 246 23.36 18.39 -11.24
C LYS A 246 21.86 18.30 -10.99
N MET A 247 21.12 17.74 -11.95
CA MET A 247 19.76 17.27 -11.71
C MET A 247 19.82 16.02 -10.83
N LYS A 248 19.17 16.07 -9.67
CA LYS A 248 19.18 15.01 -8.66
C LYS A 248 18.01 14.04 -8.90
N VAL A 249 18.33 12.78 -9.08
CA VAL A 249 17.35 11.70 -9.38
C VAL A 249 17.39 10.66 -8.27
N LEU A 250 16.28 10.52 -7.52
CA LEU A 250 16.13 9.41 -6.58
C LEU A 250 15.71 8.15 -7.32
N VAL A 251 16.38 7.04 -7.06
CA VAL A 251 16.06 5.72 -7.65
C VAL A 251 15.80 4.69 -6.56
N THR A 252 14.64 4.01 -6.58
CA THR A 252 14.30 3.05 -5.54
C THR A 252 13.34 1.94 -5.97
N CYS A 253 13.58 0.73 -5.42
CA CYS A 253 12.64 -0.41 -5.45
C CYS A 253 11.83 -0.54 -4.15
N GLY A 254 11.96 0.39 -3.19
CA GLY A 254 11.37 0.24 -1.86
C GLY A 254 12.12 -0.78 -0.98
N THR A 255 11.46 -1.28 0.06
CA THR A 255 12.06 -2.17 1.06
C THR A 255 11.97 -3.66 0.71
N GLN A 256 11.10 -4.02 -0.22
CA GLN A 256 10.86 -5.40 -0.66
C GLN A 256 11.60 -5.74 -1.96
N LEU A 257 11.57 -7.02 -2.37
CA LEU A 257 12.09 -7.52 -3.65
C LEU A 257 13.60 -7.34 -3.85
N PRO A 258 14.46 -8.05 -3.06
CA PRO A 258 15.94 -7.95 -3.19
C PRO A 258 16.45 -8.19 -4.60
N TRP A 259 15.86 -9.12 -5.36
CA TRP A 259 16.24 -9.45 -6.73
C TRP A 259 16.05 -8.30 -7.73
N ALA A 260 15.11 -7.39 -7.45
CA ALA A 260 14.88 -6.24 -8.32
C ALA A 260 15.93 -5.14 -8.12
N LYS A 261 16.57 -5.07 -6.95
CA LYS A 261 17.54 -4.03 -6.60
C LYS A 261 18.82 -4.10 -7.43
N GLU A 262 19.37 -5.31 -7.64
CA GLU A 262 20.56 -5.50 -8.46
C GLU A 262 20.30 -5.09 -9.91
N ASN A 263 19.19 -5.53 -10.48
CA ASN A 263 18.82 -5.16 -11.83
C ASN A 263 18.57 -3.65 -11.97
N LEU A 264 17.88 -3.03 -11.01
CA LEU A 264 17.66 -1.58 -11.02
C LEU A 264 18.98 -0.81 -10.99
N LEU A 265 19.95 -1.25 -10.19
CA LEU A 265 21.26 -0.62 -10.13
C LEU A 265 21.98 -0.68 -11.48
N GLU A 266 21.97 -1.84 -12.14
CA GLU A 266 22.61 -1.99 -13.47
C GLU A 266 21.90 -1.15 -14.53
N GLN A 267 20.57 -1.12 -14.54
CA GLN A 267 19.81 -0.23 -15.42
C GLN A 267 20.11 1.25 -15.15
N THR A 268 20.25 1.63 -13.86
CA THR A 268 20.60 3.00 -13.50
C THR A 268 21.98 3.39 -13.96
N LYS A 269 22.99 2.50 -13.82
CA LYS A 269 24.35 2.74 -14.34
C LYS A 269 24.38 2.93 -15.86
N GLN A 270 23.52 2.20 -16.61
CA GLN A 270 23.40 2.38 -18.07
C GLN A 270 22.74 3.72 -18.39
N LEU A 271 21.65 4.07 -17.72
CA LEU A 271 20.96 5.34 -17.89
C LEU A 271 21.89 6.53 -17.56
N ALA A 272 22.65 6.43 -16.50
CA ALA A 272 23.57 7.46 -16.04
C ALA A 272 24.67 7.82 -17.04
N LYS A 273 25.13 6.87 -17.86
CA LYS A 273 26.11 7.11 -18.92
C LYS A 273 25.59 8.06 -20.00
N GLU A 274 24.29 8.04 -20.25
CA GLU A 274 23.64 8.87 -21.26
C GLU A 274 23.23 10.24 -20.73
N HIS A 275 23.19 10.39 -19.38
CA HIS A 275 22.76 11.60 -18.67
C HIS A 275 23.82 12.13 -17.70
N PRO A 276 24.97 12.61 -18.21
CA PRO A 276 26.03 13.17 -17.35
C PRO A 276 25.61 14.44 -16.60
N GLU A 277 24.55 15.11 -17.03
CA GLU A 277 23.92 16.27 -16.35
C GLU A 277 23.12 15.87 -15.09
N CYS A 278 22.80 14.58 -14.92
CA CYS A 278 22.09 14.05 -13.76
C CYS A 278 23.06 13.39 -12.77
N HIS A 279 22.66 13.37 -11.48
CA HIS A 279 23.24 12.48 -10.46
C HIS A 279 22.14 11.60 -9.89
N PHE A 280 22.38 10.29 -9.85
CA PHE A 280 21.42 9.27 -9.45
C PHE A 280 21.75 8.74 -8.06
N PHE A 281 20.81 8.89 -7.13
CA PHE A 281 20.89 8.35 -5.77
C PHE A 281 20.03 7.08 -5.69
N VAL A 282 20.69 5.93 -5.66
CA VAL A 282 20.03 4.61 -5.63
C VAL A 282 19.92 4.16 -4.18
N THR A 283 18.70 4.12 -3.63
CA THR A 283 18.48 3.61 -2.28
C THR A 283 18.13 2.13 -2.27
N LEU A 284 18.81 1.37 -1.40
CA LEU A 284 18.55 -0.06 -1.21
C LEU A 284 17.32 -0.35 -0.35
N GLY A 285 16.77 0.68 0.33
CA GLY A 285 15.57 0.56 1.17
C GLY A 285 15.80 -0.30 2.42
N ASP A 286 17.03 -0.38 2.93
CA ASP A 286 17.38 -1.17 4.11
C ASP A 286 17.59 -0.25 5.33
N GLY A 287 16.48 0.17 5.92
CA GLY A 287 16.50 1.06 7.11
C GLY A 287 16.91 0.37 8.42
N ALA A 288 17.18 -0.94 8.40
CA ALA A 288 17.69 -1.67 9.57
C ALA A 288 19.21 -1.62 9.67
N LYS A 289 19.91 -1.21 8.61
CA LYS A 289 21.37 -1.07 8.58
C LYS A 289 21.80 0.34 8.93
N GLU A 290 23.04 0.44 9.44
CA GLU A 290 23.71 1.73 9.55
C GLU A 290 23.77 2.44 8.20
N PHE A 291 23.73 3.78 8.23
CA PHE A 291 23.84 4.56 7.00
C PHE A 291 25.15 4.27 6.30
N SER A 292 25.08 4.03 5.02
CA SER A 292 26.25 3.86 4.16
C SER A 292 25.96 4.47 2.79
N GLU A 293 26.99 5.07 2.21
CA GLU A 293 26.98 5.60 0.86
C GLU A 293 28.20 5.11 0.08
N GLU A 294 28.04 4.84 -1.20
CA GLU A 294 29.10 4.39 -2.08
C GLU A 294 28.88 4.95 -3.50
N GLU A 295 29.90 5.65 -4.01
CA GLU A 295 29.90 6.05 -5.41
C GLU A 295 30.32 4.85 -6.28
N VAL A 296 29.36 4.30 -7.04
CA VAL A 296 29.55 3.10 -7.86
C VAL A 296 29.74 3.41 -9.35
N ALA A 297 29.55 4.67 -9.73
CA ALA A 297 29.86 5.25 -11.05
C ALA A 297 29.96 6.78 -10.90
N PRO A 298 30.57 7.52 -11.85
CA PRO A 298 30.84 8.96 -11.73
C PRO A 298 29.63 9.85 -11.41
N ASN A 299 28.40 9.37 -11.66
CA ASN A 299 27.18 10.07 -11.35
C ASN A 299 26.11 9.14 -10.75
N VAL A 300 26.53 8.07 -10.05
CA VAL A 300 25.66 7.13 -9.37
C VAL A 300 26.17 6.86 -7.94
N THR A 301 25.43 7.28 -6.95
CA THR A 301 25.68 6.98 -5.53
C THR A 301 24.64 6.00 -5.01
N VAL A 302 25.09 4.90 -4.41
CA VAL A 302 24.23 3.93 -3.72
C VAL A 302 24.21 4.27 -2.23
N VAL A 303 23.01 4.29 -1.65
CA VAL A 303 22.80 4.54 -0.22
C VAL A 303 21.99 3.41 0.41
N SER A 304 22.27 3.04 1.65
CA SER A 304 21.55 1.97 2.34
C SER A 304 20.07 2.27 2.47
N TYR A 305 19.75 3.49 2.89
CA TYR A 305 18.37 3.97 3.07
C TYR A 305 18.29 5.49 2.98
N LEU A 306 17.13 6.02 2.53
CA LEU A 306 16.81 7.44 2.59
C LEU A 306 15.36 7.64 3.06
N PRO A 307 15.12 8.46 4.09
CA PRO A 307 13.78 8.91 4.46
C PRO A 307 13.18 9.77 3.33
N TYR A 308 12.17 9.25 2.68
CA TYR A 308 11.60 9.89 1.49
C TYR A 308 11.08 11.30 1.77
N LYS A 309 10.46 11.51 2.93
CA LYS A 309 9.90 12.81 3.32
C LYS A 309 10.95 13.93 3.34
N GLU A 310 12.18 13.58 3.70
CA GLU A 310 13.29 14.54 3.83
C GLU A 310 14.04 14.74 2.51
N TYR A 311 14.19 13.66 1.73
CA TYR A 311 15.03 13.71 0.53
C TYR A 311 14.28 13.92 -0.77
N ILE A 312 13.05 13.41 -0.93
CA ILE A 312 12.26 13.66 -2.16
C ILE A 312 12.08 15.15 -2.46
N PRO A 313 11.84 16.06 -1.48
CA PRO A 313 11.77 17.51 -1.75
C PRO A 313 13.00 18.07 -2.45
N GLN A 314 14.18 17.50 -2.20
CA GLN A 314 15.47 17.95 -2.71
C GLN A 314 15.86 17.31 -4.06
N MET A 315 15.08 16.34 -4.54
CA MET A 315 15.28 15.71 -5.85
C MET A 315 14.54 16.47 -6.94
N ASP A 316 14.97 16.35 -8.18
CA ASP A 316 14.28 16.89 -9.36
C ASP A 316 13.31 15.84 -9.91
N TYR A 317 13.73 14.59 -9.98
CA TYR A 317 12.97 13.46 -10.51
C TYR A 317 13.05 12.23 -9.60
N VAL A 318 12.08 11.33 -9.75
CA VAL A 318 12.06 10.06 -9.02
C VAL A 318 11.84 8.88 -9.97
N ILE A 319 12.68 7.87 -9.88
CA ILE A 319 12.49 6.57 -10.52
C ILE A 319 12.11 5.57 -9.42
N HIS A 320 10.91 4.98 -9.51
CA HIS A 320 10.45 4.10 -8.45
C HIS A 320 9.59 2.93 -8.95
N HIS A 321 9.41 1.94 -8.09
CA HIS A 321 8.69 0.70 -8.39
C HIS A 321 7.15 0.83 -8.47
N GLY A 322 6.55 1.93 -8.04
CA GLY A 322 5.09 2.11 -8.05
C GLY A 322 4.39 1.71 -6.75
N GLY A 323 5.10 1.63 -5.63
CA GLY A 323 4.45 1.45 -4.33
C GLY A 323 3.59 2.68 -3.96
N ALA A 324 2.45 2.46 -3.26
CA ALA A 324 1.51 3.52 -2.87
C ALA A 324 2.20 4.69 -2.16
N GLY A 325 3.08 4.38 -1.20
CA GLY A 325 3.73 5.39 -0.38
C GLY A 325 4.55 6.39 -1.18
N ILE A 326 5.50 5.91 -1.97
CA ILE A 326 6.35 6.79 -2.78
C ILE A 326 5.57 7.47 -3.89
N PHE A 327 4.56 6.82 -4.47
CA PHE A 327 3.68 7.40 -5.48
C PHE A 327 2.97 8.66 -4.93
N TYR A 328 2.38 8.60 -3.74
CA TYR A 328 1.73 9.75 -3.12
C TYR A 328 2.72 10.79 -2.63
N GLN A 329 3.93 10.42 -2.21
CA GLN A 329 4.98 11.40 -1.88
C GLN A 329 5.48 12.15 -3.13
N CYS A 330 5.56 11.50 -4.29
CA CYS A 330 5.83 12.22 -5.54
C CYS A 330 4.77 13.29 -5.82
N ILE A 331 3.50 13.03 -5.51
CA ILE A 331 2.43 14.03 -5.62
C ILE A 331 2.58 15.11 -4.55
N GLU A 332 2.83 14.72 -3.30
CA GLU A 332 3.00 15.64 -2.16
C GLU A 332 4.11 16.65 -2.41
N PHE A 333 5.24 16.21 -2.94
CA PHE A 333 6.40 17.06 -3.21
C PHE A 333 6.51 17.54 -4.65
N LYS A 334 5.51 17.26 -5.47
CA LYS A 334 5.42 17.65 -6.89
C LYS A 334 6.61 17.17 -7.73
N LYS A 335 7.04 15.92 -7.49
CA LYS A 335 8.16 15.31 -8.21
C LYS A 335 7.64 14.42 -9.33
N PRO A 336 7.99 14.73 -10.58
CA PRO A 336 7.68 13.86 -11.71
C PRO A 336 8.39 12.52 -11.58
N ALA A 337 7.75 11.45 -12.06
CA ALA A 337 8.28 10.11 -11.85
C ALA A 337 8.32 9.25 -13.12
N LEU A 338 9.35 8.39 -13.20
CA LEU A 338 9.37 7.22 -14.05
C LEU A 338 9.07 5.99 -13.17
N ILE A 339 8.00 5.26 -13.47
CA ILE A 339 7.57 4.11 -12.68
C ILE A 339 7.96 2.82 -13.38
N LEU A 340 8.67 1.96 -12.63
CA LEU A 340 9.16 0.65 -13.09
C LEU A 340 8.49 -0.45 -12.27
N PRO A 341 7.22 -0.80 -12.56
CA PRO A 341 6.48 -1.76 -11.75
C PRO A 341 7.01 -3.19 -11.92
N HIS A 342 7.03 -3.96 -10.83
CA HIS A 342 7.56 -5.32 -10.80
C HIS A 342 6.51 -6.35 -10.37
N ASP A 343 5.69 -6.03 -9.36
CA ASP A 343 4.76 -6.96 -8.73
C ASP A 343 3.57 -6.25 -8.05
N TYR A 344 2.61 -7.02 -7.58
CA TYR A 344 1.44 -6.59 -6.80
C TYR A 344 0.64 -5.44 -7.45
N ASP A 345 0.30 -4.43 -6.66
CA ASP A 345 -0.44 -3.23 -7.03
C ASP A 345 0.40 -2.16 -7.75
N GLN A 346 1.70 -2.40 -7.92
CA GLN A 346 2.64 -1.46 -8.55
C GLN A 346 2.22 -1.11 -9.98
N PHE A 347 1.76 -2.09 -10.76
CA PHE A 347 1.22 -1.86 -12.11
C PHE A 347 -0.03 -0.99 -12.10
N ASP A 348 -0.82 -1.09 -11.05
CA ASP A 348 -2.05 -0.33 -10.87
C ASP A 348 -1.74 1.15 -10.55
N TYR A 349 -0.73 1.43 -9.71
CA TYR A 349 -0.25 2.80 -9.48
C TYR A 349 0.47 3.39 -10.69
N ALA A 350 1.25 2.58 -11.42
CA ALA A 350 1.92 3.03 -12.62
C ALA A 350 0.92 3.52 -13.67
N ILE A 351 -0.11 2.73 -13.97
CA ILE A 351 -1.12 3.14 -14.96
C ILE A 351 -1.93 4.35 -14.49
N ARG A 352 -2.22 4.50 -13.19
CA ARG A 352 -2.86 5.71 -12.64
C ARG A 352 -2.00 6.94 -12.87
N GLY A 353 -0.70 6.85 -12.63
CA GLY A 353 0.24 7.95 -12.88
C GLY A 353 0.28 8.36 -14.35
N VAL A 354 0.30 7.38 -15.26
CA VAL A 354 0.28 7.59 -16.72
C VAL A 354 -1.05 8.21 -17.16
N GLU A 355 -2.19 7.67 -16.76
CA GLU A 355 -3.52 8.19 -17.13
C GLU A 355 -3.75 9.61 -16.55
N ALA A 356 -3.25 9.88 -15.36
CA ALA A 356 -3.26 11.20 -14.76
C ALA A 356 -2.27 12.17 -15.45
N GLY A 357 -1.30 11.65 -16.22
CA GLY A 357 -0.28 12.43 -16.89
C GLY A 357 0.77 13.05 -15.95
N ILE A 358 1.02 12.38 -14.81
CA ILE A 358 2.00 12.80 -13.78
C ILE A 358 3.24 11.89 -13.73
N ALA A 359 3.24 10.81 -14.48
CA ALA A 359 4.36 9.87 -14.53
C ALA A 359 4.47 9.24 -15.93
N PHE A 360 5.64 8.66 -16.20
CA PHE A 360 5.86 7.71 -17.27
C PHE A 360 6.06 6.31 -16.69
N GLN A 361 5.90 5.28 -17.52
CA GLN A 361 6.07 3.90 -17.13
C GLN A 361 7.01 3.19 -18.11
N ALA A 362 7.88 2.32 -17.58
CA ALA A 362 8.71 1.42 -18.38
C ALA A 362 8.86 0.05 -17.68
N HIS A 363 9.32 -0.96 -18.41
CA HIS A 363 9.60 -2.27 -17.82
C HIS A 363 11.06 -2.32 -17.35
N LEU A 364 11.29 -2.76 -16.12
CA LEU A 364 12.62 -2.81 -15.50
C LEU A 364 13.67 -3.57 -16.35
N ASN A 365 13.24 -4.60 -17.07
CA ASN A 365 14.14 -5.45 -17.91
C ASN A 365 14.33 -4.93 -19.34
N ARG A 366 13.87 -3.71 -19.64
CA ARG A 366 13.94 -3.12 -20.98
C ARG A 366 14.63 -1.77 -20.94
N THR A 367 15.94 -1.80 -21.11
CA THR A 367 16.79 -0.59 -21.06
C THR A 367 16.30 0.51 -21.99
N GLU A 368 15.91 0.18 -23.21
CA GLU A 368 15.42 1.13 -24.22
C GLU A 368 14.12 1.82 -23.77
N GLU A 369 13.20 1.10 -23.09
CA GLU A 369 11.99 1.70 -22.55
C GLU A 369 12.31 2.63 -21.37
N ILE A 370 13.27 2.27 -20.52
CA ILE A 370 13.72 3.11 -19.40
C ILE A 370 14.33 4.41 -19.93
N GLN A 371 15.22 4.32 -20.90
CA GLN A 371 15.84 5.48 -21.56
C GLN A 371 14.80 6.38 -22.22
N ALA A 372 13.89 5.80 -23.02
CA ALA A 372 12.83 6.56 -23.67
C ALA A 372 11.88 7.21 -22.65
N GLY A 373 11.53 6.50 -21.58
CA GLY A 373 10.68 7.02 -20.50
C GLY A 373 11.35 8.16 -19.72
N PHE A 374 12.64 8.05 -19.45
CA PHE A 374 13.40 9.08 -18.74
C PHE A 374 13.61 10.32 -19.62
N ASN A 375 13.95 10.15 -20.91
CA ASN A 375 14.03 11.24 -21.87
C ASN A 375 12.69 12.01 -21.96
N ALA A 376 11.57 11.29 -22.06
CA ALA A 376 10.25 11.89 -22.08
C ALA A 376 9.91 12.62 -20.75
N LEU A 377 10.47 12.17 -19.64
CA LEU A 377 10.36 12.84 -18.34
C LEU A 377 11.09 14.19 -18.35
N LEU A 378 12.33 14.22 -18.88
CA LEU A 378 13.16 15.42 -18.98
C LEU A 378 12.60 16.44 -19.99
N GLU A 379 12.09 15.98 -21.13
CA GLU A 379 11.57 16.82 -22.22
C GLU A 379 10.22 17.47 -21.89
N LYS A 380 9.51 16.99 -20.86
CA LYS A 380 8.19 17.51 -20.52
C LYS A 380 8.27 18.86 -19.83
N GLU A 381 7.87 19.91 -20.52
CA GLU A 381 7.98 21.30 -20.09
C GLU A 381 7.09 21.67 -18.89
N SER A 382 5.94 21.00 -18.70
CA SER A 382 4.98 21.37 -17.65
C SER A 382 4.34 20.19 -16.94
N TRP A 383 4.20 20.33 -15.63
CA TRP A 383 3.59 19.36 -14.72
C TRP A 383 2.36 19.91 -13.99
N GLU A 384 1.56 20.73 -14.67
CA GLU A 384 0.35 21.39 -14.11
C GLU A 384 -0.62 20.39 -13.45
N LYS A 385 -0.76 19.19 -14.05
CA LYS A 385 -1.62 18.14 -13.46
C LYS A 385 -1.09 17.65 -12.12
N LEU A 386 0.22 17.54 -11.97
CA LEU A 386 0.87 17.16 -10.72
C LEU A 386 0.68 18.25 -9.65
N GLU A 387 0.83 19.50 -10.01
CA GLU A 387 0.55 20.63 -9.11
C GLU A 387 -0.93 20.68 -8.69
N ARG A 388 -1.85 20.41 -9.63
CA ARG A 388 -3.27 20.32 -9.32
C ARG A 388 -3.57 19.20 -8.32
N LEU A 389 -3.00 18.00 -8.53
CA LEU A 389 -3.18 16.87 -7.62
C LEU A 389 -2.56 17.14 -6.24
N ASN A 390 -1.41 17.82 -6.19
CA ASN A 390 -0.82 18.28 -4.93
C ASN A 390 -1.76 19.21 -4.15
N LYS A 391 -2.43 20.16 -4.83
CA LYS A 391 -3.41 21.05 -4.19
C LYS A 391 -4.63 20.27 -3.69
N LEU A 392 -5.14 19.34 -4.50
CA LEU A 392 -6.30 18.50 -4.15
C LEU A 392 -5.98 17.56 -3.00
N SER A 393 -4.78 16.98 -2.94
CA SER A 393 -4.41 16.07 -1.84
C SER A 393 -4.52 16.72 -0.44
N LYS A 394 -4.29 18.03 -0.37
CA LYS A 394 -4.38 18.84 0.88
C LYS A 394 -5.80 19.18 1.29
N THR A 395 -6.79 18.92 0.46
CA THR A 395 -8.21 19.16 0.78
C THR A 395 -8.86 18.01 1.54
N TYR A 396 -8.24 16.84 1.51
CA TYR A 396 -8.71 15.69 2.27
C TYR A 396 -8.57 15.90 3.76
N LYS A 397 -9.54 15.40 4.51
CA LYS A 397 -9.60 15.52 5.97
C LYS A 397 -9.80 14.14 6.60
N PRO A 398 -8.74 13.30 6.61
CA PRO A 398 -8.84 11.92 7.06
C PRO A 398 -9.28 11.82 8.53
N LEU A 399 -8.79 12.70 9.40
CA LEU A 399 -9.14 12.69 10.83
C LEU A 399 -10.62 13.01 11.05
N ASP A 400 -11.12 14.10 10.44
CA ASP A 400 -12.53 14.50 10.56
C ASP A 400 -13.46 13.34 10.10
N THR A 401 -13.07 12.64 9.02
CA THR A 401 -13.83 11.50 8.51
C THR A 401 -13.79 10.31 9.46
N LEU A 402 -12.64 10.02 10.05
CA LEU A 402 -12.47 8.94 11.02
C LEU A 402 -13.27 9.21 12.28
N GLU A 403 -13.15 10.41 12.86
CA GLU A 403 -13.86 10.81 14.08
C GLU A 403 -15.39 10.77 13.90
N PHE A 404 -15.86 11.29 12.76
CA PHE A 404 -17.29 11.21 12.43
C PHE A 404 -17.78 9.76 12.41
N GLU A 405 -17.04 8.86 11.81
CA GLU A 405 -17.42 7.46 11.68
C GLU A 405 -17.35 6.72 13.02
N ILE A 406 -16.33 6.98 13.83
CA ILE A 406 -16.22 6.45 15.19
C ILE A 406 -17.43 6.86 16.00
N GLN A 407 -17.77 8.15 16.04
CA GLN A 407 -18.94 8.66 16.78
C GLN A 407 -20.24 8.05 16.27
N ARG A 408 -20.39 7.89 14.95
CA ARG A 408 -21.56 7.26 14.33
C ARG A 408 -21.73 5.81 14.78
N LEU A 409 -20.64 5.06 14.86
CA LEU A 409 -20.65 3.65 15.26
C LEU A 409 -20.91 3.48 16.76
N LEU A 410 -20.31 4.32 17.61
CA LEU A 410 -20.54 4.31 19.05
C LEU A 410 -22.02 4.58 19.41
N ARG A 411 -22.67 5.56 18.75
CA ARG A 411 -24.10 5.84 18.95
C ARG A 411 -24.99 4.67 18.58
N ARG A 412 -24.67 3.92 17.51
CA ARG A 412 -25.44 2.73 17.12
C ARG A 412 -25.37 1.62 18.16
N GLY A 413 -24.23 1.44 18.82
CA GLY A 413 -24.07 0.47 19.89
C GLY A 413 -24.91 0.79 21.14
N THR A 414 -25.15 2.08 21.42
CA THR A 414 -25.98 2.53 22.54
C THR A 414 -27.49 2.40 22.27
N ASP A 415 -27.92 2.49 21.01
CA ASP A 415 -29.34 2.42 20.63
C ASP A 415 -29.86 0.97 20.42
N GLY A 416 -29.03 -0.06 20.64
CA GLY A 416 -29.43 -1.47 20.62
C GLY A 416 -29.91 -2.01 19.27
N LYS A 417 -29.59 -1.33 18.17
CA LYS A 417 -29.89 -1.75 16.79
C LYS A 417 -28.59 -1.88 15.99
N LEU A 418 -27.99 -3.04 16.05
CA LEU A 418 -27.03 -3.52 15.05
C LEU A 418 -27.74 -4.08 13.84
#